data_d0e2dd068888ec40845c22c94e5218a3
#
_entry.id   d0e2dd068888ec40845c22c94e5218a3
#
_cell.length_a   1.000
_cell.length_b   1.000
_cell.length_c   1.000
_cell.angle_alpha   90.00
_cell.angle_beta   90.00
_cell.angle_gamma   90.00
#
_symmetry.space_group_name_H-M   'P 1'
#
loop_
_entity.id
_entity.type
_entity.pdbx_description
1 polymer ?
#
loop_
_entity_poly.entity_id
_entity_poly.type
_entity_poly.pdbx_seq_one_letter_code
_entity_poly.pdbx_strand_id
1 'polypeptide(L)'
;MHRVKDKAEVFTPSWTCNRQNNLIDNAWFEKENVFNIEKEKSWHTVTKKITFPNGKTWQDYVKANRMEISCGEAPYLCSRYDTVSGLWIELQDRIGVLDRKIRIINENTASKEEWLKWVKEAYKATYGFEWQGDSLLIARENLLFTFIDYYEGRFTESPDIDTLTEMAKIISWNIFQMDGLKFVIPNSCKPIPKRQFSIFDIMELILSV
;
A
#
# COMPACT_ATOMS: atom_id res chain seq x y z
N MET A 1 14.45 20.54 1.98
CA MET A 1 14.40 21.42 0.78
C MET A 1 15.43 21.08 -0.32
N HIS A 2 16.60 20.49 -0.01
CA HIS A 2 17.58 20.06 -1.01
C HIS A 2 17.10 18.91 -1.92
N ARG A 3 16.41 17.90 -1.39
CA ARG A 3 15.93 16.73 -2.17
C ARG A 3 14.98 17.10 -3.31
N VAL A 4 14.07 18.04 -3.07
CA VAL A 4 13.10 18.50 -4.09
C VAL A 4 13.78 19.16 -5.29
N LYS A 5 14.89 19.88 -5.08
CA LYS A 5 15.63 20.56 -6.16
C LYS A 5 16.56 19.63 -6.93
N ASP A 6 17.21 18.70 -6.25
CA ASP A 6 18.26 17.88 -6.83
C ASP A 6 17.77 16.53 -7.38
N LYS A 7 16.64 16.01 -6.86
CA LYS A 7 16.10 14.69 -7.23
C LYS A 7 14.68 14.72 -7.76
N ALA A 8 14.06 15.90 -7.90
CA ALA A 8 12.67 16.10 -8.34
C ALA A 8 11.65 15.27 -7.51
N GLU A 9 11.94 15.01 -6.23
CA GLU A 9 11.00 14.33 -5.33
C GLU A 9 9.79 15.23 -5.05
N VAL A 10 8.61 14.70 -5.25
CA VAL A 10 7.33 15.37 -4.94
C VAL A 10 6.69 14.62 -3.78
N PHE A 11 6.55 15.30 -2.64
CA PHE A 11 5.81 14.78 -1.51
C PHE A 11 4.32 15.02 -1.71
N THR A 12 3.53 13.95 -1.65
CA THR A 12 2.09 14.02 -1.88
C THR A 12 1.33 14.04 -0.55
N PRO A 13 0.55 15.10 -0.28
CA PRO A 13 -0.21 15.18 0.96
C PRO A 13 -1.17 14.00 1.13
N SER A 14 -1.34 13.54 2.36
CA SER A 14 -2.18 12.37 2.66
C SER A 14 -3.64 12.55 2.22
N TRP A 15 -4.19 13.76 2.25
CA TRP A 15 -5.55 14.01 1.74
C TRP A 15 -5.67 13.75 0.22
N THR A 16 -4.59 13.98 -0.56
CA THR A 16 -4.55 13.66 -2.00
C THR A 16 -4.47 12.15 -2.20
N CYS A 17 -3.62 11.46 -1.46
CA CYS A 17 -3.54 9.99 -1.47
C CYS A 17 -4.88 9.38 -1.12
N ASN A 18 -5.55 9.90 -0.08
CA ASN A 18 -6.87 9.47 0.34
C ASN A 18 -7.90 9.59 -0.79
N ARG A 19 -7.95 10.75 -1.46
CA ARG A 19 -8.89 10.98 -2.57
C ARG A 19 -8.69 9.98 -3.71
N GLN A 20 -7.45 9.70 -4.09
CA GLN A 20 -7.17 8.73 -5.16
C GLN A 20 -7.50 7.30 -4.74
N ASN A 21 -7.15 6.90 -3.52
CA ASN A 21 -7.52 5.60 -2.98
C ASN A 21 -9.05 5.44 -2.88
N ASN A 22 -9.78 6.50 -2.53
CA ASN A 22 -11.24 6.48 -2.51
C ASN A 22 -11.84 6.26 -3.91
N LEU A 23 -11.30 6.87 -4.98
CA LEU A 23 -11.78 6.64 -6.34
C LEU A 23 -11.69 5.16 -6.74
N ILE A 24 -10.57 4.51 -6.41
CA ILE A 24 -10.36 3.08 -6.68
C ILE A 24 -11.34 2.24 -5.88
N ASP A 25 -11.50 2.54 -4.60
CA ASP A 25 -12.37 1.77 -3.72
C ASP A 25 -13.86 2.00 -4.03
N ASN A 26 -14.26 3.23 -4.36
CA ASN A 26 -15.63 3.53 -4.79
C ASN A 26 -16.01 2.68 -6.03
N ALA A 27 -15.09 2.55 -6.99
CA ALA A 27 -15.29 1.69 -8.15
C ALA A 27 -15.37 0.20 -7.77
N TRP A 28 -14.51 -0.27 -6.86
CA TRP A 28 -14.49 -1.66 -6.42
C TRP A 28 -15.75 -2.03 -5.62
N PHE A 29 -16.17 -1.15 -4.69
CA PHE A 29 -17.33 -1.34 -3.82
C PHE A 29 -18.66 -0.96 -4.47
N GLU A 30 -18.64 -0.30 -5.64
CA GLU A 30 -19.83 0.25 -6.30
C GLU A 30 -20.60 1.21 -5.36
N LYS A 31 -19.85 1.89 -4.49
CA LYS A 31 -20.39 2.73 -3.41
C LYS A 31 -19.35 3.76 -2.97
N GLU A 32 -19.82 4.96 -2.63
CA GLU A 32 -18.97 6.03 -2.07
C GLU A 32 -18.86 5.96 -0.54
N ASN A 33 -17.84 6.62 -0.03
CA ASN A 33 -17.62 6.82 1.41
C ASN A 33 -17.53 5.51 2.21
N VAL A 34 -16.86 4.51 1.67
CA VAL A 34 -16.72 3.19 2.31
C VAL A 34 -15.83 3.27 3.54
N PHE A 35 -14.63 3.85 3.40
CA PHE A 35 -13.64 3.93 4.47
C PHE A 35 -13.68 5.25 5.22
N ASN A 36 -13.94 6.33 4.50
CA ASN A 36 -14.00 7.68 5.07
C ASN A 36 -14.85 8.62 4.22
N ILE A 37 -15.15 9.78 4.78
CA ILE A 37 -15.83 10.90 4.12
C ILE A 37 -14.80 11.99 3.89
N GLU A 38 -14.57 12.35 2.63
CA GLU A 38 -13.62 13.39 2.26
C GLU A 38 -14.07 14.78 2.74
N LYS A 39 -13.09 15.56 3.14
CA LYS A 39 -13.18 16.99 3.40
C LYS A 39 -12.18 17.72 2.51
N GLU A 40 -12.12 19.03 2.57
CA GLU A 40 -11.27 19.84 1.66
C GLU A 40 -9.79 19.36 1.65
N LYS A 41 -9.18 19.24 2.84
CA LYS A 41 -7.77 18.76 3.03
C LYS A 41 -7.65 17.77 4.17
N SER A 42 -8.70 17.02 4.43
CA SER A 42 -8.77 16.04 5.52
C SER A 42 -9.84 14.99 5.20
N TRP A 43 -10.15 14.14 6.15
CA TRP A 43 -11.22 13.14 6.05
C TRP A 43 -11.78 12.83 7.44
N HIS A 44 -12.97 12.24 7.44
CA HIS A 44 -13.56 11.60 8.62
C HIS A 44 -13.66 10.10 8.40
N THR A 45 -13.04 9.31 9.26
CA THR A 45 -13.09 7.84 9.18
C THR A 45 -14.49 7.33 9.48
N VAL A 46 -15.00 6.47 8.61
CA VAL A 46 -16.24 5.74 8.82
C VAL A 46 -15.96 4.56 9.76
N THR A 47 -16.54 4.54 10.95
CA THR A 47 -16.30 3.50 11.96
C THR A 47 -17.21 2.28 11.82
N LYS A 48 -18.25 2.38 10.98
CA LYS A 48 -19.17 1.27 10.72
C LYS A 48 -18.46 0.12 10.02
N LYS A 49 -18.79 -1.12 10.38
CA LYS A 49 -18.28 -2.33 9.70
C LYS A 49 -18.55 -2.27 8.20
N ILE A 50 -17.53 -2.62 7.42
CA ILE A 50 -17.58 -2.55 5.95
C ILE A 50 -18.44 -3.69 5.41
N THR A 51 -19.32 -3.34 4.46
CA THR A 51 -20.17 -4.28 3.74
C THR A 51 -19.71 -4.39 2.28
N PHE A 52 -19.85 -5.57 1.70
CA PHE A 52 -19.33 -5.88 0.36
C PHE A 52 -20.47 -5.94 -0.66
N PRO A 53 -20.21 -5.63 -1.94
CA PRO A 53 -21.20 -5.79 -3.02
C PRO A 53 -21.62 -7.26 -3.18
N ASN A 54 -22.78 -7.47 -3.77
CA ASN A 54 -23.26 -8.82 -4.07
C ASN A 54 -22.26 -9.60 -4.93
N GLY A 55 -21.95 -10.83 -4.52
CA GLY A 55 -21.01 -11.70 -5.21
C GLY A 55 -19.54 -11.42 -4.94
N LYS A 56 -19.20 -10.40 -4.13
CA LYS A 56 -17.83 -10.10 -3.69
C LYS A 56 -17.68 -10.37 -2.20
N THR A 57 -16.52 -10.86 -1.81
CA THR A 57 -16.16 -11.14 -0.41
C THR A 57 -15.07 -10.20 0.09
N TRP A 58 -14.87 -10.17 1.40
CA TRP A 58 -13.77 -9.43 1.99
C TRP A 58 -12.40 -9.98 1.55
N GLN A 59 -12.31 -11.29 1.28
CA GLN A 59 -11.11 -11.94 0.76
C GLN A 59 -10.77 -11.45 -0.64
N ASP A 60 -11.76 -11.20 -1.49
CA ASP A 60 -11.55 -10.66 -2.83
C ASP A 60 -10.93 -9.26 -2.78
N TYR A 61 -11.39 -8.42 -1.84
CA TYR A 61 -10.77 -7.10 -1.64
C TYR A 61 -9.32 -7.20 -1.15
N VAL A 62 -9.07 -8.07 -0.18
CA VAL A 62 -7.72 -8.27 0.39
C VAL A 62 -6.74 -8.75 -0.68
N LYS A 63 -7.17 -9.67 -1.54
CA LYS A 63 -6.37 -10.22 -2.64
C LYS A 63 -6.34 -9.34 -3.89
N ALA A 64 -7.15 -8.30 -3.97
CA ALA A 64 -7.13 -7.41 -5.12
C ALA A 64 -5.74 -6.75 -5.25
N ASN A 65 -5.09 -6.98 -6.39
CA ASN A 65 -3.77 -6.41 -6.66
C ASN A 65 -3.85 -4.89 -6.69
N ARG A 66 -2.92 -4.24 -6.00
CA ARG A 66 -2.75 -2.79 -5.96
C ARG A 66 -1.29 -2.46 -6.18
N MET A 67 -1.04 -1.43 -6.98
CA MET A 67 0.33 -1.04 -7.31
C MET A 67 0.45 0.48 -7.32
N GLU A 68 1.56 0.96 -6.78
CA GLU A 68 2.00 2.36 -6.84
C GLU A 68 3.30 2.44 -7.66
N ILE A 69 3.26 3.18 -8.78
CA ILE A 69 4.43 3.39 -9.64
C ILE A 69 5.10 4.69 -9.24
N SER A 70 6.44 4.67 -9.11
CA SER A 70 7.23 5.76 -8.51
C SER A 70 6.73 6.07 -7.10
N CYS A 71 6.73 5.00 -6.28
CA CYS A 71 6.02 5.05 -4.99
C CYS A 71 6.70 5.95 -3.93
N GLY A 72 7.91 6.44 -4.16
CA GLY A 72 8.61 7.26 -3.17
C GLY A 72 8.68 6.55 -1.81
N GLU A 73 8.09 7.18 -0.79
CA GLU A 73 7.96 6.64 0.57
C GLU A 73 6.71 5.74 0.75
N ALA A 74 6.01 5.41 -0.34
CA ALA A 74 4.77 4.62 -0.42
C ALA A 74 3.54 5.25 0.27
N PRO A 75 3.25 6.55 0.10
CA PRO A 75 2.16 7.22 0.81
C PRO A 75 0.75 6.77 0.37
N TYR A 76 0.61 6.16 -0.81
CA TYR A 76 -0.66 5.55 -1.25
C TYR A 76 -0.85 4.15 -0.69
N LEU A 77 0.25 3.43 -0.43
CA LEU A 77 0.20 2.05 0.08
C LEU A 77 0.02 2.02 1.60
N CYS A 78 0.72 2.90 2.34
CA CYS A 78 0.61 3.00 3.79
C CYS A 78 0.77 4.46 4.25
N SER A 79 0.00 4.86 5.23
CA SER A 79 -0.08 6.26 5.67
C SER A 79 0.17 6.41 7.17
N ARG A 80 1.42 6.16 7.59
CA ARG A 80 1.83 6.32 8.99
C ARG A 80 1.90 7.80 9.39
N TYR A 81 2.27 8.66 8.46
CA TYR A 81 2.40 10.10 8.61
C TYR A 81 2.05 10.80 7.29
N ASP A 82 1.74 12.08 7.37
CA ASP A 82 1.61 12.93 6.18
C ASP A 82 3.00 13.32 5.68
N THR A 83 3.32 12.98 4.45
CA THR A 83 4.67 13.17 3.87
C THR A 83 5.05 14.65 3.67
N VAL A 84 4.09 15.56 3.68
CA VAL A 84 4.34 17.00 3.54
C VAL A 84 4.57 17.67 4.89
N SER A 85 3.72 17.39 5.86
CA SER A 85 3.80 18.00 7.19
C SER A 85 4.65 17.22 8.19
N GLY A 86 4.88 15.91 7.94
CA GLY A 86 5.50 15.00 8.89
C GLY A 86 4.60 14.61 10.07
N LEU A 87 3.34 15.06 10.08
CA LEU A 87 2.42 14.76 11.17
C LEU A 87 1.99 13.30 11.14
N TRP A 88 2.02 12.67 12.31
CA TRP A 88 1.59 11.29 12.49
C TRP A 88 0.09 11.13 12.25
N ILE A 89 -0.30 10.00 11.67
CA ILE A 89 -1.71 9.64 11.45
C ILE A 89 -2.05 8.46 12.36
N GLU A 90 -3.07 8.66 13.19
CA GLU A 90 -3.56 7.62 14.10
C GLU A 90 -3.99 6.37 13.36
N LEU A 91 -3.77 5.20 13.95
CA LEU A 91 -3.93 3.91 13.30
C LEU A 91 -5.33 3.71 12.67
N GLN A 92 -6.38 4.18 13.35
CA GLN A 92 -7.76 4.11 12.88
C GLN A 92 -8.07 5.07 11.72
N ASP A 93 -7.26 6.12 11.52
CA ASP A 93 -7.47 7.18 10.54
C ASP A 93 -6.59 7.03 9.30
N ARG A 94 -5.75 5.99 9.27
CA ARG A 94 -4.88 5.70 8.14
C ARG A 94 -5.65 5.36 6.87
N ILE A 95 -5.13 5.80 5.73
CA ILE A 95 -5.84 5.80 4.44
C ILE A 95 -5.14 5.02 3.33
N GLY A 96 -3.97 4.48 3.59
CA GLY A 96 -3.22 3.71 2.61
C GLY A 96 -3.94 2.42 2.21
N VAL A 97 -3.58 1.89 1.07
CA VAL A 97 -4.18 0.65 0.54
C VAL A 97 -4.04 -0.52 1.51
N LEU A 98 -2.84 -0.69 2.09
CA LEU A 98 -2.59 -1.73 3.10
C LEU A 98 -3.37 -1.46 4.39
N ASP A 99 -3.45 -0.20 4.82
CA ASP A 99 -4.22 0.20 6.00
C ASP A 99 -5.69 -0.24 5.84
N ARG A 100 -6.28 -0.02 4.67
CA ARG A 100 -7.66 -0.42 4.35
C ARG A 100 -7.83 -1.94 4.29
N LYS A 101 -6.89 -2.65 3.68
CA LYS A 101 -6.89 -4.12 3.65
C LYS A 101 -6.79 -4.71 5.06
N ILE A 102 -5.88 -4.19 5.89
CA ILE A 102 -5.70 -4.67 7.27
C ILE A 102 -6.93 -4.34 8.12
N ARG A 103 -7.54 -3.17 7.95
CA ARG A 103 -8.82 -2.85 8.59
C ARG A 103 -9.90 -3.89 8.27
N ILE A 104 -10.07 -4.24 6.99
CA ILE A 104 -11.03 -5.29 6.59
C ILE A 104 -10.68 -6.63 7.23
N ILE A 105 -9.40 -6.99 7.28
CA ILE A 105 -8.96 -8.21 7.96
C ILE A 105 -9.29 -8.15 9.45
N ASN A 106 -9.06 -7.02 10.11
CA ASN A 106 -9.41 -6.80 11.50
C ASN A 106 -10.90 -7.00 11.78
N GLU A 107 -11.76 -6.57 10.87
CA GLU A 107 -13.20 -6.68 11.01
C GLU A 107 -13.75 -8.12 10.77
N ASN A 108 -12.96 -9.01 10.13
CA ASN A 108 -13.45 -10.29 9.63
C ASN A 108 -12.67 -11.53 10.12
N THR A 109 -11.62 -11.34 10.93
CA THR A 109 -10.84 -12.46 11.50
C THR A 109 -10.93 -12.48 13.02
N ALA A 110 -10.94 -13.67 13.61
CA ALA A 110 -11.06 -13.85 15.05
C ALA A 110 -9.73 -14.32 15.70
N SER A 111 -8.95 -15.18 15.04
CA SER A 111 -7.70 -15.69 15.60
C SER A 111 -6.47 -14.95 15.06
N LYS A 112 -5.36 -15.07 15.79
CA LYS A 112 -4.06 -14.50 15.41
C LYS A 112 -3.51 -15.18 14.15
N GLU A 113 -3.66 -16.48 14.04
CA GLU A 113 -3.19 -17.29 12.92
C GLU A 113 -3.94 -16.92 11.63
N GLU A 114 -5.26 -16.75 11.73
CA GLU A 114 -6.07 -16.31 10.60
C GLU A 114 -5.72 -14.91 10.18
N TRP A 115 -5.56 -14.00 11.14
CA TRP A 115 -5.16 -12.61 10.88
C TRP A 115 -3.80 -12.54 10.17
N LEU A 116 -2.78 -13.23 10.69
CA LEU A 116 -1.45 -13.28 10.08
C LEU A 116 -1.49 -13.84 8.67
N LYS A 117 -2.25 -14.92 8.44
CA LYS A 117 -2.45 -15.49 7.11
C LYS A 117 -2.96 -14.43 6.13
N TRP A 118 -4.01 -13.72 6.49
CA TRP A 118 -4.64 -12.76 5.59
C TRP A 118 -3.84 -11.46 5.42
N VAL A 119 -3.12 -11.03 6.45
CA VAL A 119 -2.21 -9.88 6.32
C VAL A 119 -1.07 -10.22 5.34
N LYS A 120 -0.50 -11.41 5.40
CA LYS A 120 0.49 -11.85 4.41
C LYS A 120 -0.08 -11.83 2.98
N GLU A 121 -1.31 -12.27 2.77
CA GLU A 121 -1.98 -12.20 1.47
C GLU A 121 -2.22 -10.74 1.02
N ALA A 122 -2.57 -9.84 1.94
CA ALA A 122 -2.70 -8.42 1.64
C ALA A 122 -1.38 -7.81 1.15
N TYR A 123 -0.26 -8.14 1.82
CA TYR A 123 1.06 -7.68 1.43
C TYR A 123 1.51 -8.27 0.10
N LYS A 124 1.28 -9.57 -0.14
CA LYS A 124 1.57 -10.22 -1.42
C LYS A 124 0.81 -9.61 -2.61
N ALA A 125 -0.37 -9.04 -2.36
CA ALA A 125 -1.19 -8.39 -3.37
C ALA A 125 -1.01 -6.85 -3.39
N THR A 126 0.11 -6.34 -2.89
CA THR A 126 0.40 -4.90 -2.83
C THR A 126 1.83 -4.64 -3.31
N TYR A 127 1.97 -3.84 -4.36
CA TYR A 127 3.21 -3.64 -5.09
C TYR A 127 3.60 -2.15 -5.12
N GLY A 128 4.90 -1.90 -5.15
CA GLY A 128 5.45 -0.56 -5.35
C GLY A 128 6.73 -0.59 -6.16
N PHE A 129 6.87 0.33 -7.11
CA PHE A 129 8.10 0.49 -7.88
C PHE A 129 8.69 1.86 -7.59
N GLU A 130 9.98 1.89 -7.25
CA GLU A 130 10.73 3.11 -6.99
C GLU A 130 12.11 3.02 -7.61
N TRP A 131 12.54 4.12 -8.22
CA TRP A 131 13.88 4.21 -8.83
C TRP A 131 14.94 4.59 -7.81
N GLN A 132 14.62 5.50 -6.89
CA GLN A 132 15.56 6.02 -5.90
C GLN A 132 15.73 5.04 -4.76
N GLY A 133 16.97 4.56 -4.52
CA GLY A 133 17.23 3.53 -3.52
C GLY A 133 16.97 3.96 -2.08
N ASP A 134 17.17 5.23 -1.75
CA ASP A 134 16.86 5.79 -0.43
C ASP A 134 15.34 5.89 -0.18
N SER A 135 14.56 6.35 -1.16
CA SER A 135 13.10 6.37 -1.08
C SER A 135 12.53 4.96 -1.00
N LEU A 136 13.09 4.02 -1.79
CA LEU A 136 12.74 2.61 -1.71
C LEU A 136 12.95 2.01 -0.32
N LEU A 137 14.06 2.35 0.33
CA LEU A 137 14.33 1.88 1.70
C LEU A 137 13.27 2.40 2.66
N ILE A 138 12.96 3.69 2.61
CA ILE A 138 11.91 4.31 3.45
C ILE A 138 10.56 3.66 3.17
N ALA A 139 10.21 3.40 1.90
CA ALA A 139 8.98 2.70 1.55
C ALA A 139 8.90 1.33 2.21
N ARG A 140 9.96 0.52 2.13
CA ARG A 140 10.01 -0.80 2.76
C ARG A 140 9.91 -0.73 4.28
N GLU A 141 10.58 0.24 4.91
CA GLU A 141 10.47 0.50 6.34
C GLU A 141 9.04 0.90 6.73
N ASN A 142 8.42 1.82 5.98
CA ASN A 142 7.04 2.24 6.23
C ASN A 142 6.05 1.07 6.16
N LEU A 143 6.21 0.17 5.20
CA LEU A 143 5.38 -1.03 5.11
C LEU A 143 5.62 -1.99 6.30
N LEU A 144 6.89 -2.22 6.66
CA LEU A 144 7.21 -3.10 7.79
C LEU A 144 6.69 -2.54 9.12
N PHE A 145 6.91 -1.25 9.36
CA PHE A 145 6.38 -0.60 10.55
C PHE A 145 4.84 -0.51 10.56
N THR A 146 4.20 -0.39 9.39
CA THR A 146 2.74 -0.49 9.29
C THR A 146 2.25 -1.86 9.78
N PHE A 147 2.92 -2.94 9.40
CA PHE A 147 2.63 -4.28 9.92
C PHE A 147 2.76 -4.34 11.44
N ILE A 148 3.87 -3.83 11.99
CA ILE A 148 4.14 -3.82 13.44
C ILE A 148 3.06 -3.01 14.17
N ASP A 149 2.75 -1.81 13.71
CA ASP A 149 1.74 -0.93 14.33
C ASP A 149 0.37 -1.63 14.43
N TYR A 150 -0.07 -2.31 13.35
CA TYR A 150 -1.35 -3.05 13.35
C TYR A 150 -1.32 -4.32 14.19
N TYR A 151 -0.19 -5.02 14.22
CA TYR A 151 -0.02 -6.21 15.04
C TYR A 151 -0.08 -5.85 16.53
N GLU A 152 0.71 -4.87 16.96
CA GLU A 152 0.75 -4.39 18.35
C GLU A 152 -0.59 -3.77 18.76
N GLY A 153 -1.22 -2.99 17.89
CA GLY A 153 -2.53 -2.41 18.14
C GLY A 153 -3.65 -3.45 18.32
N ARG A 154 -3.49 -4.64 17.72
CA ARG A 154 -4.48 -5.71 17.85
C ARG A 154 -4.20 -6.70 18.97
N PHE A 155 -2.94 -7.08 19.16
CA PHE A 155 -2.57 -8.18 20.06
C PHE A 155 -1.88 -7.71 21.35
N THR A 156 -1.56 -6.44 21.47
CA THR A 156 -0.88 -5.84 22.61
C THR A 156 0.48 -6.51 22.93
N GLU A 157 1.12 -7.08 21.90
CA GLU A 157 2.44 -7.72 21.95
C GLU A 157 3.19 -7.44 20.65
N SER A 158 4.52 -7.48 20.69
CA SER A 158 5.34 -7.33 19.47
C SER A 158 5.40 -8.64 18.68
N PRO A 159 5.46 -8.57 17.32
CA PRO A 159 5.65 -9.76 16.50
C PRO A 159 7.03 -10.37 16.74
N ASP A 160 7.13 -11.71 16.66
CA ASP A 160 8.39 -12.42 16.75
C ASP A 160 9.29 -12.19 15.52
N ILE A 161 10.58 -12.54 15.66
CA ILE A 161 11.59 -12.29 14.64
C ILE A 161 11.35 -13.10 13.35
N ASP A 162 10.75 -14.28 13.45
CA ASP A 162 10.46 -15.13 12.30
C ASP A 162 9.32 -14.53 11.49
N THR A 163 8.27 -14.06 12.15
CA THR A 163 7.18 -13.31 11.53
C THR A 163 7.67 -12.03 10.86
N LEU A 164 8.52 -11.24 11.53
CA LEU A 164 9.12 -10.02 10.93
C LEU A 164 9.97 -10.35 9.72
N THR A 165 10.76 -11.42 9.79
CA THR A 165 11.63 -11.87 8.68
C THR A 165 10.79 -12.28 7.47
N GLU A 166 9.68 -12.98 7.68
CA GLU A 166 8.77 -13.37 6.60
C GLU A 166 8.11 -12.14 5.96
N MET A 167 7.63 -11.19 6.77
CA MET A 167 7.06 -9.94 6.25
C MET A 167 8.10 -9.12 5.46
N ALA A 168 9.31 -9.00 5.97
CA ALA A 168 10.39 -8.30 5.28
C ALA A 168 10.72 -8.95 3.91
N LYS A 169 10.69 -10.29 3.82
CA LYS A 169 10.86 -11.02 2.55
C LYS A 169 9.74 -10.68 1.56
N ILE A 170 8.47 -10.70 1.98
CA ILE A 170 7.35 -10.34 1.10
C ILE A 170 7.51 -8.90 0.62
N ILE A 171 7.79 -7.96 1.51
CA ILE A 171 7.99 -6.55 1.19
C ILE A 171 9.14 -6.38 0.19
N SER A 172 10.26 -7.08 0.39
CA SER A 172 11.44 -6.95 -0.48
C SER A 172 11.17 -7.38 -1.93
N TRP A 173 10.27 -8.33 -2.14
CA TRP A 173 9.86 -8.80 -3.47
C TRP A 173 8.82 -7.88 -4.11
N ASN A 174 7.92 -7.30 -3.33
CA ASN A 174 6.80 -6.54 -3.84
C ASN A 174 7.09 -5.04 -3.97
N ILE A 175 8.00 -4.51 -3.14
CA ILE A 175 8.46 -3.13 -3.23
C ILE A 175 9.85 -3.13 -3.87
N PHE A 176 9.87 -2.86 -5.16
CA PHE A 176 10.99 -3.22 -6.01
C PHE A 176 11.68 -2.00 -6.63
N GLN A 177 13.02 -2.05 -6.74
CA GLN A 177 13.78 -0.98 -7.38
C GLN A 177 13.76 -1.14 -8.90
N MET A 178 12.94 -0.33 -9.57
CA MET A 178 12.93 -0.28 -11.03
C MET A 178 12.35 1.05 -11.54
N ASP A 179 12.67 1.35 -12.80
CA ASP A 179 11.99 2.40 -13.56
C ASP A 179 10.62 1.88 -13.98
N GLY A 180 9.57 2.36 -13.33
CA GLY A 180 8.19 1.93 -13.58
C GLY A 180 7.65 2.31 -14.97
N LEU A 181 8.35 3.21 -15.71
CA LEU A 181 7.95 3.59 -17.07
C LEU A 181 8.71 2.78 -18.13
N LYS A 182 9.96 2.45 -17.86
CA LYS A 182 10.84 1.75 -18.80
C LYS A 182 10.93 0.26 -18.53
N PHE A 183 10.44 -0.21 -17.38
CA PHE A 183 10.53 -1.59 -16.91
C PHE A 183 11.95 -2.14 -16.88
N VAL A 184 12.89 -1.31 -16.42
CA VAL A 184 14.30 -1.67 -16.28
C VAL A 184 14.73 -1.54 -14.83
N ILE A 185 15.49 -2.52 -14.38
CA ILE A 185 16.17 -2.43 -13.09
C ILE A 185 17.44 -1.58 -13.23
N PRO A 186 17.91 -0.91 -12.17
CA PRO A 186 19.17 -0.17 -12.19
C PRO A 186 20.32 -1.03 -12.70
N ASN A 187 21.15 -0.43 -13.55
CA ASN A 187 22.32 -1.08 -14.18
C ASN A 187 22.00 -2.25 -15.14
N SER A 188 20.75 -2.51 -15.48
CA SER A 188 20.42 -3.44 -16.56
C SER A 188 20.51 -2.73 -17.90
N CYS A 189 21.62 -2.89 -18.61
CA CYS A 189 21.88 -2.23 -19.91
C CYS A 189 21.31 -2.96 -21.12
N LYS A 190 20.26 -3.76 -21.00
CA LYS A 190 19.63 -4.35 -22.18
C LYS A 190 18.59 -3.38 -22.71
N PRO A 191 18.74 -2.89 -23.98
CA PRO A 191 17.65 -2.13 -24.59
C PRO A 191 16.42 -3.03 -24.68
N ILE A 192 15.32 -2.58 -24.05
CA ILE A 192 14.03 -3.24 -24.22
C ILE A 192 13.64 -3.10 -25.70
N PRO A 193 13.18 -4.19 -26.36
CA PRO A 193 12.59 -4.06 -27.68
C PRO A 193 11.52 -2.95 -27.59
N LYS A 194 11.39 -2.15 -28.65
CA LYS A 194 10.48 -0.99 -28.74
C LYS A 194 8.98 -1.42 -28.70
N ARG A 195 8.61 -2.26 -27.77
CA ARG A 195 7.22 -2.59 -27.49
C ARG A 195 6.77 -1.63 -26.39
N GLN A 196 5.87 -0.76 -26.76
CA GLN A 196 5.21 0.12 -25.83
C GLN A 196 4.29 -0.75 -24.96
N PHE A 197 4.73 -1.09 -23.74
CA PHE A 197 3.89 -1.81 -22.80
C PHE A 197 2.80 -0.85 -22.30
N SER A 198 1.56 -1.29 -22.40
CA SER A 198 0.46 -0.60 -21.73
C SER A 198 0.49 -0.96 -20.24
N ILE A 199 -0.19 -0.15 -19.43
CA ILE A 199 -0.38 -0.45 -18.00
C ILE A 199 -1.05 -1.84 -17.80
N PHE A 200 -1.83 -2.29 -18.78
CA PHE A 200 -2.50 -3.59 -18.79
C PHE A 200 -1.52 -4.74 -19.05
N ASP A 201 -0.50 -4.55 -19.89
CA ASP A 201 0.55 -5.56 -20.12
C ASP A 201 1.37 -5.81 -18.84
N ILE A 202 1.54 -4.76 -18.01
CA ILE A 202 2.21 -4.88 -16.70
C ILE A 202 1.35 -5.68 -15.73
N MET A 203 0.05 -5.40 -15.71
CA MET A 203 -0.88 -6.13 -14.84
C MET A 203 -0.93 -7.61 -15.21
N GLU A 204 -0.90 -7.97 -16.50
CA GLU A 204 -0.80 -9.37 -16.93
C GLU A 204 0.52 -10.02 -16.51
N LEU A 205 1.64 -9.31 -16.60
CA LEU A 205 2.95 -9.83 -16.18
C LEU A 205 3.00 -10.11 -14.67
N ILE A 206 2.36 -9.26 -13.86
CA ILE A 206 2.27 -9.42 -12.40
C ILE A 206 1.27 -10.54 -12.03
N LEU A 207 0.26 -10.78 -12.86
CA LEU A 207 -0.75 -11.82 -12.63
C LEU A 207 -0.31 -13.21 -13.09
N SER A 208 0.77 -13.30 -13.90
CA SER A 208 1.30 -14.56 -14.44
C SER A 208 2.45 -15.17 -13.62
N VAL A 209 2.84 -14.55 -12.50
CA VAL A 209 3.85 -15.01 -11.54
C VAL A 209 3.17 -15.37 -10.22
#